data_c11717949ff046c813ebb88e47f8a54f
#
_entry.id   c11717949ff046c813ebb88e47f8a54f
#
_cell.length_a   1.000
_cell.length_b   1.000
_cell.length_c   1.000
_cell.angle_alpha   90.00
_cell.angle_beta   90.00
_cell.angle_gamma   90.00
#
_symmetry.space_group_name_H-M   'P 1'
#
loop_
_entity.id
_entity.type
_entity.pdbx_description
1 polymer ?
#
loop_
_entity_poly.entity_id
_entity_poly.type
_entity_poly.pdbx_seq_one_letter_code
_entity_poly.pdbx_strand_id
1 'polypeptide(L)'
;ELRQIIKALANHASFVMLTFGNELHCGALGTSRMHKMLQDAKKQDPTRLYANASNAHYGNEGCDEESDFYASQSFYNYRIRGTLAGNPETPEEAAKVDAYEKANGKLAKVNIKGYINNQYPNAKTNFDETLRKIREQYKKPVFSFEVGQFEVLPDFDELAHFKGISDPANYRRIQRMVREKGLEPVWKKYVEATGELSRLCYREEIEAAMRTKDLSGISLLGLQDFPGQGTALVGMLDSHLEPKPFDFAKPEKFRAFFKEQLVLVGLEKYTYEEGETLCADVQIANYGKTDCDGDLEWTLWAYMPNEELDSVRKVAVKSGHMSAVSCPKGTLSKAGTLKIELNN
;
A
#
# COMPACT_ATOMS: atom_id res chain seq x y z
N GLU A 1 15.24 -22.27 18.27
CA GLU A 1 14.93 -21.94 16.86
C GLU A 1 15.50 -20.57 16.50
N LEU A 2 15.12 -19.45 17.16
CA LEU A 2 15.58 -18.08 16.87
C LEU A 2 17.11 -17.97 16.76
N ARG A 3 17.84 -18.51 17.74
CA ARG A 3 19.31 -18.50 17.73
C ARG A 3 19.92 -19.22 16.51
N GLN A 4 19.27 -20.27 16.02
CA GLN A 4 19.70 -20.99 14.83
C GLN A 4 19.45 -20.18 13.56
N ILE A 5 18.31 -19.49 13.45
CA ILE A 5 17.97 -18.60 12.36
C ILE A 5 19.01 -17.49 12.24
N ILE A 6 19.29 -16.79 13.34
CA ILE A 6 20.27 -15.70 13.37
C ILE A 6 21.65 -16.23 12.96
N LYS A 7 22.08 -17.39 13.51
CA LYS A 7 23.37 -18.00 13.16
C LYS A 7 23.44 -18.39 11.68
N ALA A 8 22.38 -18.97 11.14
CA ALA A 8 22.35 -19.43 9.75
C ALA A 8 22.38 -18.26 8.75
N LEU A 9 21.76 -17.14 9.11
CA LEU A 9 21.62 -15.98 8.24
C LEU A 9 22.67 -14.88 8.48
N ALA A 10 23.54 -15.04 9.47
CA ALA A 10 24.53 -14.03 9.86
C ALA A 10 25.41 -13.52 8.70
N ASN A 11 25.75 -14.40 7.75
CA ASN A 11 26.60 -14.07 6.59
C ASN A 11 25.81 -13.52 5.38
N HIS A 12 24.49 -13.38 5.48
CA HIS A 12 23.66 -12.85 4.40
C HIS A 12 23.52 -11.34 4.53
N ALA A 13 24.09 -10.58 3.61
CA ALA A 13 24.02 -9.12 3.62
C ALA A 13 22.59 -8.56 3.54
N SER A 14 21.68 -9.30 2.93
CA SER A 14 20.25 -8.97 2.83
C SER A 14 19.44 -9.25 4.10
N PHE A 15 20.00 -9.99 5.05
CA PHE A 15 19.38 -10.21 6.35
C PHE A 15 19.66 -9.01 7.27
N VAL A 16 18.81 -8.01 7.21
CA VAL A 16 18.97 -6.75 7.96
C VAL A 16 17.98 -6.58 9.11
N MET A 17 16.81 -7.23 9.02
CA MET A 17 15.70 -7.09 9.97
C MET A 17 15.02 -8.43 10.21
N LEU A 18 14.51 -8.65 11.42
CA LEU A 18 13.73 -9.84 11.78
C LEU A 18 12.59 -9.48 12.74
N THR A 19 11.38 -9.87 12.41
CA THR A 19 10.26 -9.98 13.36
C THR A 19 10.12 -11.43 13.79
N PHE A 20 9.72 -11.68 15.05
CA PHE A 20 9.57 -13.04 15.57
C PHE A 20 8.28 -13.72 15.10
N GLY A 21 7.36 -12.97 14.54
CA GLY A 21 6.13 -13.47 13.97
C GLY A 21 5.17 -12.35 13.59
N ASN A 22 3.96 -12.73 13.17
CA ASN A 22 2.88 -11.84 12.79
C ASN A 22 1.64 -12.11 13.66
N GLU A 23 0.95 -11.05 14.08
CA GLU A 23 -0.30 -11.12 14.85
C GLU A 23 -0.21 -12.03 16.09
N LEU A 24 0.91 -11.98 16.78
CA LEU A 24 1.15 -12.83 17.95
C LEU A 24 0.30 -12.37 19.13
N HIS A 25 -0.41 -13.32 19.75
CA HIS A 25 -1.20 -13.08 20.96
C HIS A 25 -0.48 -13.66 22.17
N CYS A 26 -0.13 -12.82 23.13
CA CYS A 26 0.42 -13.28 24.41
C CYS A 26 -0.01 -12.33 25.54
N GLY A 27 -0.25 -12.88 26.74
CA GLY A 27 -0.48 -12.07 27.92
C GLY A 27 0.82 -11.49 28.48
N ALA A 28 0.76 -10.80 29.62
CA ALA A 28 1.88 -10.10 30.22
C ALA A 28 3.13 -10.99 30.41
N LEU A 29 2.96 -12.25 30.79
CA LEU A 29 4.07 -13.20 30.91
C LEU A 29 4.72 -13.53 29.57
N GLY A 30 3.91 -13.64 28.51
CA GLY A 30 4.39 -13.83 27.14
C GLY A 30 5.17 -12.63 26.65
N THR A 31 4.68 -11.41 26.89
CA THR A 31 5.36 -10.16 26.55
C THR A 31 6.75 -10.09 27.19
N SER A 32 6.85 -10.39 28.49
CA SER A 32 8.15 -10.43 29.20
C SER A 32 9.14 -11.44 28.59
N ARG A 33 8.65 -12.59 28.13
CA ARG A 33 9.48 -13.58 27.43
C ARG A 33 9.93 -13.07 26.05
N MET A 34 9.06 -12.39 25.32
CA MET A 34 9.40 -11.79 24.04
C MET A 34 10.48 -10.71 24.18
N HIS A 35 10.37 -9.84 25.19
CA HIS A 35 11.42 -8.84 25.49
C HIS A 35 12.76 -9.50 25.78
N LYS A 36 12.76 -10.57 26.58
CA LYS A 36 14.00 -11.33 26.83
C LYS A 36 14.57 -11.94 25.54
N MET A 37 13.72 -12.46 24.66
CA MET A 37 14.16 -13.00 23.37
C MET A 37 14.76 -11.92 22.48
N LEU A 38 14.19 -10.70 22.46
CA LEU A 38 14.76 -9.56 21.75
C LEU A 38 16.14 -9.19 22.27
N GLN A 39 16.29 -9.07 23.60
CA GLN A 39 17.56 -8.78 24.23
C GLN A 39 18.62 -9.85 23.92
N ASP A 40 18.25 -11.13 23.94
CA ASP A 40 19.14 -12.24 23.60
C ASP A 40 19.53 -12.19 22.10
N ALA A 41 18.61 -11.88 21.19
CA ALA A 41 18.88 -11.73 19.76
C ALA A 41 19.85 -10.58 19.49
N LYS A 42 19.62 -9.41 20.10
CA LYS A 42 20.51 -8.24 19.99
C LYS A 42 21.91 -8.50 20.54
N LYS A 43 22.03 -9.30 21.59
CA LYS A 43 23.34 -9.74 22.09
C LYS A 43 24.06 -10.70 21.17
N GLN A 44 23.29 -11.57 20.49
CA GLN A 44 23.85 -12.56 19.57
C GLN A 44 24.36 -11.93 18.27
N ASP A 45 23.57 -11.01 17.68
CA ASP A 45 23.98 -10.24 16.52
C ASP A 45 23.47 -8.78 16.62
N PRO A 46 24.30 -7.85 17.10
CA PRO A 46 23.93 -6.46 17.27
C PRO A 46 23.91 -5.66 15.96
N THR A 47 24.22 -6.28 14.84
CA THR A 47 24.27 -5.62 13.52
C THR A 47 22.95 -5.66 12.78
N ARG A 48 21.95 -6.31 13.35
CA ARG A 48 20.59 -6.45 12.79
C ARG A 48 19.56 -5.72 13.65
N LEU A 49 18.39 -5.45 13.06
CA LEU A 49 17.25 -4.88 13.77
C LEU A 49 16.25 -5.98 14.10
N TYR A 50 15.66 -5.91 15.28
CA TYR A 50 14.72 -6.92 15.77
C TYR A 50 13.43 -6.28 16.27
N ALA A 51 12.31 -6.93 15.99
CA ALA A 51 11.01 -6.56 16.54
C ALA A 51 10.27 -7.79 17.06
N ASN A 52 9.42 -7.61 18.06
CA ASN A 52 8.63 -8.67 18.67
C ASN A 52 7.70 -9.32 17.66
N ALA A 53 6.95 -8.51 16.94
CA ALA A 53 6.03 -8.96 15.90
C ALA A 53 5.72 -7.83 14.91
N SER A 54 5.22 -8.22 13.73
CA SER A 54 4.42 -7.34 12.88
C SER A 54 2.95 -7.44 13.29
N ASN A 55 2.16 -6.36 13.08
CA ASN A 55 0.75 -6.28 13.50
C ASN A 55 0.59 -6.72 14.96
N ALA A 56 1.24 -6.04 15.87
CA ALA A 56 1.40 -6.47 17.27
C ALA A 56 0.06 -6.57 18.01
N HIS A 57 -0.32 -7.80 18.37
CA HIS A 57 -1.50 -8.08 19.20
C HIS A 57 -1.14 -8.68 20.57
N TYR A 58 0.14 -8.72 20.94
CA TYR A 58 0.58 -9.37 22.19
C TYR A 58 0.58 -8.44 23.40
N GLY A 59 -0.48 -7.69 23.59
CA GLY A 59 -0.72 -6.95 24.83
C GLY A 59 -0.85 -5.45 24.69
N ASN A 60 -0.31 -4.84 23.65
CA ASN A 60 -0.52 -3.43 23.33
C ASN A 60 -0.65 -3.28 21.81
N GLU A 61 -1.68 -2.61 21.39
CA GLU A 61 -1.86 -2.22 19.99
C GLU A 61 -0.89 -1.09 19.56
N GLY A 62 0.01 -0.70 20.45
CA GLY A 62 0.98 0.36 20.25
C GLY A 62 2.39 -0.15 19.99
N CYS A 63 3.31 0.80 19.90
CA CYS A 63 4.73 0.52 19.70
C CYS A 63 5.36 -0.07 20.95
N ASP A 64 6.24 -1.05 20.77
CA ASP A 64 7.00 -1.69 21.84
C ASP A 64 8.40 -1.07 21.92
N GLU A 65 8.76 -0.55 23.09
CA GLU A 65 10.05 0.13 23.34
C GLU A 65 11.25 -0.80 23.13
N GLU A 66 11.11 -2.10 23.38
CA GLU A 66 12.18 -3.06 23.19
C GLU A 66 12.46 -3.38 21.71
N SER A 67 11.47 -3.23 20.84
CA SER A 67 11.63 -3.42 19.40
C SER A 67 12.41 -2.29 18.76
N ASP A 68 13.26 -2.61 17.76
CA ASP A 68 14.07 -1.63 17.04
C ASP A 68 13.29 -0.91 15.94
N PHE A 69 12.15 -1.46 15.51
CA PHE A 69 11.26 -0.90 14.51
C PHE A 69 9.82 -1.33 14.78
N TYR A 70 8.88 -0.60 14.18
CA TYR A 70 7.46 -0.91 14.22
C TYR A 70 6.96 -1.22 12.81
N ALA A 71 6.35 -2.37 12.62
CA ALA A 71 5.75 -2.78 11.36
C ALA A 71 4.28 -3.17 11.60
N SER A 72 3.34 -2.38 11.09
CA SER A 72 1.92 -2.62 11.34
C SER A 72 1.03 -2.01 10.26
N GLN A 73 -0.24 -2.43 10.27
CA GLN A 73 -1.31 -1.83 9.47
C GLN A 73 -1.86 -0.54 10.11
N SER A 74 -1.68 -0.41 11.42
CA SER A 74 -2.23 0.70 12.20
C SER A 74 -1.46 0.91 13.50
N PHE A 75 -1.62 2.09 14.06
CA PHE A 75 -1.24 2.42 15.41
C PHE A 75 -2.52 2.76 16.16
N TYR A 76 -2.97 1.86 17.04
CA TYR A 76 -4.32 1.90 17.60
C TYR A 76 -5.37 2.01 16.48
N ASN A 77 -6.17 3.07 16.48
CA ASN A 77 -7.18 3.34 15.45
C ASN A 77 -6.66 4.12 14.24
N TYR A 78 -5.41 4.57 14.28
CA TYR A 78 -4.77 5.32 13.20
C TYR A 78 -4.17 4.37 12.17
N ARG A 79 -4.58 4.49 10.92
CA ARG A 79 -4.09 3.63 9.84
C ARG A 79 -2.74 4.09 9.33
N ILE A 80 -1.92 3.10 8.94
CA ILE A 80 -0.63 3.30 8.24
C ILE A 80 -0.70 2.70 6.82
N ARG A 81 -1.84 2.18 6.43
CA ARG A 81 -2.11 1.67 5.09
C ARG A 81 -3.56 1.93 4.68
N GLY A 82 -3.82 1.76 3.38
CA GLY A 82 -5.14 1.96 2.78
C GLY A 82 -5.42 3.43 2.50
N THR A 83 -6.13 3.70 1.43
CA THR A 83 -6.46 5.05 1.00
C THR A 83 -7.93 5.39 1.19
N LEU A 84 -8.75 4.36 1.44
CA LEU A 84 -10.20 4.49 1.61
C LEU A 84 -10.64 4.31 3.07
N ALA A 85 -9.70 4.28 4.01
CA ALA A 85 -9.97 4.20 5.44
C ALA A 85 -9.91 5.58 6.07
N GLY A 86 -10.86 5.88 6.97
CA GLY A 86 -10.94 7.18 7.63
C GLY A 86 -9.83 7.35 8.67
N ASN A 87 -8.72 7.95 8.28
CA ASN A 87 -7.76 8.56 9.20
C ASN A 87 -8.08 10.05 9.34
N PRO A 88 -7.67 10.68 10.44
CA PRO A 88 -7.58 12.13 10.47
C PRO A 88 -6.56 12.56 9.40
N GLU A 89 -7.02 13.31 8.42
CA GLU A 89 -6.17 13.72 7.30
C GLU A 89 -5.63 15.14 7.47
N THR A 90 -6.27 15.87 8.35
CA THR A 90 -5.88 17.25 8.65
C THR A 90 -5.52 17.42 10.13
N PRO A 91 -4.66 18.41 10.46
CA PRO A 91 -4.36 18.76 11.84
C PRO A 91 -5.62 19.08 12.67
N GLU A 92 -6.65 19.67 12.06
CA GLU A 92 -7.92 20.00 12.71
C GLU A 92 -8.72 18.76 13.07
N GLU A 93 -8.74 17.76 12.20
CA GLU A 93 -9.39 16.47 12.46
C GLU A 93 -8.65 15.70 13.55
N ALA A 94 -7.33 15.67 13.49
CA ALA A 94 -6.49 15.07 14.52
C ALA A 94 -6.73 15.74 15.88
N ALA A 95 -6.81 17.08 15.94
CA ALA A 95 -7.08 17.82 17.17
C ALA A 95 -8.46 17.49 17.78
N LYS A 96 -9.49 17.24 16.95
CA LYS A 96 -10.81 16.78 17.43
C LYS A 96 -10.75 15.39 18.06
N VAL A 97 -9.98 14.48 17.45
CA VAL A 97 -9.76 13.13 18.00
C VAL A 97 -9.01 13.22 19.32
N ASP A 98 -7.94 14.00 19.39
CA ASP A 98 -7.14 14.22 20.60
C ASP A 98 -7.97 14.81 21.75
N ALA A 99 -8.81 15.80 21.44
CA ALA A 99 -9.71 16.39 22.42
C ALA A 99 -10.72 15.38 22.98
N TYR A 100 -11.26 14.51 22.10
CA TYR A 100 -12.16 13.43 22.51
C TYR A 100 -11.45 12.42 23.43
N GLU A 101 -10.25 11.96 23.03
CA GLU A 101 -9.46 11.00 23.79
C GLU A 101 -9.11 11.55 25.19
N LYS A 102 -8.69 12.80 25.26
CA LYS A 102 -8.37 13.49 26.50
C LYS A 102 -9.60 13.63 27.43
N ALA A 103 -10.76 13.97 26.85
CA ALA A 103 -11.99 14.15 27.61
C ALA A 103 -12.56 12.83 28.16
N ASN A 104 -12.37 11.72 27.45
CA ASN A 104 -12.99 10.42 27.75
C ASN A 104 -12.02 9.42 28.38
N GLY A 105 -10.73 9.71 28.47
CA GLY A 105 -9.70 8.81 29.03
C GLY A 105 -9.55 7.49 28.26
N LYS A 106 -9.99 7.44 27.00
CA LYS A 106 -9.92 6.26 26.15
C LYS A 106 -9.78 6.69 24.70
N LEU A 107 -9.14 5.82 23.90
CA LEU A 107 -8.95 6.03 22.48
C LEU A 107 -10.28 6.23 21.76
N ALA A 108 -10.33 7.22 20.91
CA ALA A 108 -11.45 7.41 20.02
C ALA A 108 -11.59 6.18 19.13
N LYS A 109 -12.77 5.56 19.12
CA LYS A 109 -13.13 4.76 17.96
C LYS A 109 -13.29 5.74 16.80
N VAL A 110 -12.22 5.96 16.07
CA VAL A 110 -12.29 6.66 14.80
C VAL A 110 -13.31 5.89 14.00
N ASN A 111 -14.45 6.51 13.76
CA ASN A 111 -15.51 5.89 12.99
C ASN A 111 -14.93 5.75 11.60
N ILE A 112 -14.52 4.54 11.24
CA ILE A 112 -13.98 4.18 9.92
C ILE A 112 -15.16 4.24 8.95
N LYS A 113 -15.73 5.42 8.81
CA LYS A 113 -16.55 5.73 7.66
C LYS A 113 -15.54 5.87 6.54
N GLY A 114 -15.60 4.91 5.62
CA GLY A 114 -14.74 4.96 4.46
C GLY A 114 -14.79 6.36 3.83
N TYR A 115 -13.68 6.78 3.34
CA TYR A 115 -13.42 8.03 2.62
C TYR A 115 -14.54 8.44 1.67
N ILE A 116 -15.05 7.48 0.90
CA ILE A 116 -16.17 7.62 -0.04
C ILE A 116 -17.44 8.21 0.60
N ASN A 117 -17.62 8.06 1.91
CA ASN A 117 -18.84 8.51 2.60
C ASN A 117 -18.73 9.93 3.17
N ASN A 118 -17.53 10.50 3.28
CA ASN A 118 -17.29 11.77 3.95
C ASN A 118 -16.78 12.88 3.04
N GLN A 119 -16.14 12.52 1.94
CA GLN A 119 -15.59 13.44 0.95
C GLN A 119 -15.35 12.73 -0.37
N TYR A 120 -15.11 13.49 -1.43
CA TYR A 120 -14.72 12.91 -2.72
C TYR A 120 -13.38 12.19 -2.57
N PRO A 121 -13.24 10.98 -3.14
CA PRO A 121 -11.94 10.33 -3.26
C PRO A 121 -10.93 11.28 -3.93
N ASN A 122 -9.73 11.35 -3.39
CA ASN A 122 -8.67 12.21 -3.89
C ASN A 122 -7.31 11.50 -3.79
N ALA A 123 -6.33 12.02 -4.51
CA ALA A 123 -4.97 11.49 -4.53
C ALA A 123 -4.02 12.27 -3.60
N LYS A 124 -4.50 12.76 -2.46
CA LYS A 124 -3.72 13.52 -1.49
C LYS A 124 -3.46 12.76 -0.19
N THR A 125 -4.04 11.59 -0.04
CA THR A 125 -3.92 10.77 1.18
C THR A 125 -2.45 10.54 1.54
N ASN A 126 -2.15 10.68 2.83
CA ASN A 126 -0.88 10.35 3.45
C ASN A 126 -1.13 9.89 4.90
N PHE A 127 -0.09 9.47 5.58
CA PHE A 127 -0.16 8.97 6.97
C PHE A 127 0.62 9.86 7.95
N ASP A 128 0.87 11.13 7.63
CA ASP A 128 1.67 12.05 8.45
C ASP A 128 1.11 12.20 9.86
N GLU A 129 -0.21 12.30 10.01
CA GLU A 129 -0.85 12.41 11.32
C GLU A 129 -0.71 11.13 12.16
N THR A 130 -0.77 9.97 11.53
CA THR A 130 -0.49 8.70 12.21
C THR A 130 0.96 8.65 12.68
N LEU A 131 1.90 9.06 11.82
CA LEU A 131 3.33 9.10 12.18
C LEU A 131 3.59 10.12 13.30
N ARG A 132 2.92 11.27 13.28
CA ARG A 132 3.00 12.25 14.36
C ARG A 132 2.58 11.61 15.70
N LYS A 133 1.45 10.90 15.73
CA LYS A 133 0.97 10.17 16.92
C LYS A 133 1.96 9.12 17.41
N ILE A 134 2.52 8.35 16.50
CA ILE A 134 3.54 7.37 16.84
C ILE A 134 4.77 8.06 17.45
N ARG A 135 5.22 9.17 16.86
CA ARG A 135 6.41 9.91 17.30
C ARG A 135 6.28 10.55 18.68
N GLU A 136 5.09 10.73 19.21
CA GLU A 136 4.87 11.19 20.59
C GLU A 136 5.49 10.22 21.60
N GLN A 137 5.54 8.92 21.29
CA GLN A 137 6.03 7.88 22.21
C GLN A 137 7.09 6.94 21.59
N TYR A 138 7.28 6.94 20.29
CA TYR A 138 8.16 6.00 19.60
C TYR A 138 8.93 6.69 18.47
N LYS A 139 10.26 6.79 18.62
CA LYS A 139 11.13 7.54 17.69
C LYS A 139 12.03 6.63 16.85
N LYS A 140 11.60 5.41 16.58
CA LYS A 140 12.32 4.42 15.78
C LYS A 140 11.65 4.24 14.42
N PRO A 141 12.27 3.52 13.47
CA PRO A 141 11.67 3.28 12.16
C PRO A 141 10.26 2.69 12.22
N VAL A 142 9.38 3.18 11.33
CA VAL A 142 7.99 2.73 11.19
C VAL A 142 7.73 2.30 9.76
N PHE A 143 7.19 1.10 9.60
CA PHE A 143 6.87 0.50 8.30
C PHE A 143 5.36 0.28 8.18
N SER A 144 4.79 0.66 7.04
CA SER A 144 3.47 0.19 6.65
C SER A 144 3.55 -1.28 6.27
N PHE A 145 2.67 -2.09 6.83
CA PHE A 145 2.73 -3.54 6.72
C PHE A 145 1.44 -4.11 6.14
N GLU A 146 1.58 -5.20 5.38
CA GLU A 146 0.49 -5.82 4.64
C GLU A 146 -0.22 -4.86 3.68
N VAL A 147 0.57 -4.05 2.97
CA VAL A 147 0.08 -3.10 1.97
C VAL A 147 -0.49 -3.87 0.78
N GLY A 148 -1.71 -3.52 0.38
CA GLY A 148 -2.43 -4.16 -0.71
C GLY A 148 -3.66 -4.93 -0.25
N GLN A 149 -3.82 -6.19 -0.70
CA GLN A 149 -5.01 -7.03 -0.49
C GLN A 149 -6.24 -6.54 -1.28
N PHE A 150 -6.03 -6.09 -2.51
CA PHE A 150 -7.10 -5.73 -3.44
C PHE A 150 -7.43 -6.91 -4.32
N GLU A 151 -8.61 -7.49 -4.14
CA GLU A 151 -9.01 -8.75 -4.77
C GLU A 151 -9.15 -8.65 -6.29
N VAL A 152 -8.75 -9.74 -6.96
CA VAL A 152 -8.92 -9.99 -8.38
C VAL A 152 -9.78 -11.23 -8.54
N LEU A 153 -10.66 -11.26 -9.53
CA LEU A 153 -11.43 -12.46 -9.82
C LEU A 153 -10.52 -13.61 -10.30
N PRO A 154 -10.85 -14.87 -9.96
CA PRO A 154 -9.99 -16.02 -10.30
C PRO A 154 -9.92 -16.27 -11.80
N ASP A 155 -8.72 -16.54 -12.31
CA ASP A 155 -8.53 -17.14 -13.63
C ASP A 155 -8.70 -18.67 -13.53
N PHE A 156 -9.72 -19.21 -14.16
CA PHE A 156 -9.98 -20.66 -14.09
C PHE A 156 -9.00 -21.51 -14.89
N ASP A 157 -8.20 -20.93 -15.76
CA ASP A 157 -7.13 -21.65 -16.46
C ASP A 157 -6.06 -22.12 -15.46
N GLU A 158 -5.89 -21.43 -14.33
CA GLU A 158 -5.01 -21.83 -13.23
C GLU A 158 -5.38 -23.17 -12.61
N LEU A 159 -6.65 -23.61 -12.72
CA LEU A 159 -7.09 -24.90 -12.18
C LEU A 159 -6.26 -26.10 -12.70
N ALA A 160 -5.70 -26.01 -13.90
CA ALA A 160 -4.86 -27.03 -14.48
C ALA A 160 -3.49 -27.18 -13.77
N HIS A 161 -3.07 -26.17 -13.03
CA HIS A 161 -1.79 -26.14 -12.33
C HIS A 161 -1.87 -26.80 -10.94
N PHE A 162 -3.06 -26.89 -10.34
CA PHE A 162 -3.25 -27.55 -9.05
C PHE A 162 -3.20 -29.08 -9.22
N LYS A 163 -2.22 -29.71 -8.57
CA LYS A 163 -1.94 -31.15 -8.67
C LYS A 163 -1.78 -31.76 -7.29
N GLY A 164 -1.95 -33.08 -7.21
CA GLY A 164 -1.77 -33.83 -5.97
C GLY A 164 -2.90 -33.60 -4.98
N ILE A 165 -2.56 -33.27 -3.74
CA ILE A 165 -3.53 -33.03 -2.66
C ILE A 165 -4.14 -31.64 -2.66
N SER A 166 -3.60 -30.74 -3.48
CA SER A 166 -4.09 -29.35 -3.57
C SER A 166 -5.29 -29.31 -4.52
N ASP A 167 -6.50 -29.23 -3.96
CA ASP A 167 -7.73 -29.02 -4.73
C ASP A 167 -8.35 -27.66 -4.35
N PRO A 168 -8.37 -26.67 -5.25
CA PRO A 168 -8.94 -25.37 -5.00
C PRO A 168 -10.48 -25.41 -5.11
N ALA A 169 -11.12 -26.00 -4.12
CA ALA A 169 -12.57 -26.17 -4.07
C ALA A 169 -13.34 -24.86 -4.18
N ASN A 170 -12.77 -23.76 -3.68
CA ASN A 170 -13.28 -22.40 -3.82
C ASN A 170 -13.31 -21.96 -5.29
N TYR A 171 -12.25 -22.17 -6.06
CA TYR A 171 -12.22 -21.86 -7.52
C TYR A 171 -13.28 -22.64 -8.28
N ARG A 172 -13.37 -23.95 -8.01
CA ARG A 172 -14.38 -24.82 -8.64
C ARG A 172 -15.81 -24.40 -8.30
N ARG A 173 -16.03 -23.91 -7.07
CA ARG A 173 -17.32 -23.37 -6.67
C ARG A 173 -17.67 -22.10 -7.44
N ILE A 174 -16.74 -21.15 -7.51
CA ILE A 174 -16.93 -19.91 -8.25
C ILE A 174 -17.14 -20.20 -9.74
N GLN A 175 -16.34 -21.09 -10.34
CA GLN A 175 -16.49 -21.48 -11.73
C GLN A 175 -17.89 -22.03 -12.02
N ARG A 176 -18.42 -22.85 -11.14
CA ARG A 176 -19.79 -23.38 -11.24
C ARG A 176 -20.84 -22.27 -11.21
N MET A 177 -20.69 -21.32 -10.26
CA MET A 177 -21.60 -20.16 -10.17
C MET A 177 -21.54 -19.28 -11.43
N VAL A 178 -20.36 -19.11 -12.02
CA VAL A 178 -20.15 -18.36 -13.26
C VAL A 178 -20.88 -19.03 -14.42
N ARG A 179 -20.81 -20.37 -14.54
CA ARG A 179 -21.55 -21.17 -15.53
C ARG A 179 -23.06 -21.04 -15.36
N GLU A 180 -23.54 -21.24 -14.14
CA GLU A 180 -24.96 -21.14 -13.81
C GLU A 180 -25.55 -19.76 -14.15
N LYS A 181 -24.74 -18.72 -14.08
CA LYS A 181 -25.09 -17.34 -14.45
C LYS A 181 -24.87 -16.99 -15.91
N GLY A 182 -24.32 -17.90 -16.72
CA GLY A 182 -24.02 -17.66 -18.13
C GLY A 182 -22.90 -16.63 -18.39
N LEU A 183 -22.00 -16.42 -17.43
CA LEU A 183 -20.95 -15.40 -17.50
C LEU A 183 -19.62 -15.90 -18.09
N GLU A 184 -19.49 -17.20 -18.41
CA GLU A 184 -18.24 -17.76 -18.94
C GLU A 184 -17.69 -16.99 -20.18
N PRO A 185 -18.50 -16.58 -21.17
CA PRO A 185 -17.98 -15.91 -22.35
C PRO A 185 -17.29 -14.57 -22.08
N VAL A 186 -17.65 -13.91 -20.96
CA VAL A 186 -17.12 -12.59 -20.59
C VAL A 186 -16.19 -12.63 -19.37
N TRP A 187 -15.99 -13.80 -18.79
CA TRP A 187 -15.30 -13.93 -17.50
C TRP A 187 -13.88 -13.39 -17.52
N LYS A 188 -13.10 -13.65 -18.56
CA LYS A 188 -11.74 -13.12 -18.69
C LYS A 188 -11.71 -11.59 -18.74
N LYS A 189 -12.72 -10.95 -19.32
CA LYS A 189 -12.83 -9.48 -19.26
C LYS A 189 -13.07 -8.98 -17.84
N TYR A 190 -13.82 -9.73 -17.03
CA TYR A 190 -14.03 -9.38 -15.62
C TYR A 190 -12.76 -9.58 -14.77
N VAL A 191 -12.00 -10.64 -15.04
CA VAL A 191 -10.68 -10.83 -14.42
C VAL A 191 -9.75 -9.66 -14.74
N GLU A 192 -9.65 -9.28 -16.02
CA GLU A 192 -8.85 -8.12 -16.46
C GLU A 192 -9.31 -6.82 -15.79
N ALA A 193 -10.61 -6.56 -15.75
CA ALA A 193 -11.16 -5.33 -15.16
C ALA A 193 -10.90 -5.25 -13.65
N THR A 194 -11.10 -6.35 -12.92
CA THR A 194 -10.84 -6.38 -11.48
C THR A 194 -9.35 -6.34 -11.17
N GLY A 195 -8.52 -6.93 -12.01
CA GLY A 195 -7.08 -6.85 -11.90
C GLY A 195 -6.54 -5.44 -12.15
N GLU A 196 -7.05 -4.73 -13.15
CA GLU A 196 -6.69 -3.33 -13.39
C GLU A 196 -7.13 -2.43 -12.24
N LEU A 197 -8.33 -2.65 -11.68
CA LEU A 197 -8.78 -1.95 -10.48
C LEU A 197 -7.86 -2.22 -9.29
N SER A 198 -7.49 -3.48 -9.06
CA SER A 198 -6.54 -3.87 -8.02
C SER A 198 -5.20 -3.14 -8.18
N ARG A 199 -4.66 -3.12 -9.40
CA ARG A 199 -3.42 -2.40 -9.71
C ARG A 199 -3.52 -0.90 -9.41
N LEU A 200 -4.65 -0.27 -9.75
CA LEU A 200 -4.90 1.14 -9.43
C LEU A 200 -4.97 1.38 -7.91
N CYS A 201 -5.61 0.48 -7.18
CA CYS A 201 -5.65 0.55 -5.72
C CYS A 201 -4.26 0.38 -5.09
N TYR A 202 -3.43 -0.53 -5.59
CA TYR A 202 -2.02 -0.64 -5.19
C TYR A 202 -1.26 0.67 -5.43
N ARG A 203 -1.46 1.28 -6.59
CA ARG A 203 -0.83 2.58 -6.90
C ARG A 203 -1.20 3.63 -5.87
N GLU A 204 -2.49 3.81 -5.58
CA GLU A 204 -2.95 4.82 -4.62
C GLU A 204 -2.37 4.61 -3.22
N GLU A 205 -2.32 3.36 -2.77
CA GLU A 205 -1.78 3.04 -1.44
C GLU A 205 -0.26 3.22 -1.36
N ILE A 206 0.47 2.80 -2.37
CA ILE A 206 1.92 3.00 -2.46
C ILE A 206 2.25 4.49 -2.56
N GLU A 207 1.52 5.24 -3.39
CA GLU A 207 1.69 6.69 -3.49
C GLU A 207 1.35 7.41 -2.19
N ALA A 208 0.34 6.97 -1.43
CA ALA A 208 0.04 7.51 -0.10
C ALA A 208 1.20 7.30 0.87
N ALA A 209 1.82 6.12 0.86
CA ALA A 209 3.02 5.84 1.65
C ALA A 209 4.21 6.71 1.20
N MET A 210 4.40 6.90 -0.10
CA MET A 210 5.47 7.76 -0.66
C MET A 210 5.26 9.24 -0.34
N ARG A 211 4.01 9.71 -0.16
CA ARG A 211 3.68 11.06 0.31
C ARG A 211 3.86 11.22 1.81
N THR A 212 4.01 10.14 2.55
CA THR A 212 4.12 10.19 4.00
C THR A 212 5.54 10.50 4.43
N LYS A 213 5.71 11.63 5.08
CA LYS A 213 7.00 12.04 5.62
C LYS A 213 7.38 11.13 6.79
N ASP A 214 8.64 10.75 6.87
CA ASP A 214 9.19 9.92 7.94
C ASP A 214 8.68 8.46 8.02
N LEU A 215 7.92 7.98 7.04
CA LEU A 215 7.64 6.56 6.90
C LEU A 215 8.90 5.83 6.38
N SER A 216 9.31 4.78 7.06
CA SER A 216 10.58 4.12 6.77
C SER A 216 10.53 3.11 5.63
N GLY A 217 9.33 2.67 5.26
CA GLY A 217 9.13 1.74 4.15
C GLY A 217 7.76 1.06 4.18
N ILE A 218 7.56 0.18 3.22
CA ILE A 218 6.36 -0.63 3.07
C ILE A 218 6.70 -2.09 2.86
N SER A 219 5.80 -2.97 3.28
CA SER A 219 5.83 -4.40 2.99
C SER A 219 4.51 -4.82 2.37
N LEU A 220 4.56 -5.31 1.13
CA LEU A 220 3.37 -5.77 0.43
C LEU A 220 2.84 -7.08 1.02
N LEU A 221 1.52 -7.21 1.08
CA LEU A 221 0.86 -8.49 1.26
C LEU A 221 0.14 -8.87 -0.02
N GLY A 222 0.62 -9.98 -0.60
CA GLY A 222 0.01 -10.51 -1.78
C GLY A 222 0.56 -9.97 -3.08
N LEU A 223 1.88 -10.07 -3.32
CA LEU A 223 2.38 -10.01 -4.69
C LEU A 223 1.84 -11.20 -5.50
N GLN A 224 1.59 -12.32 -4.84
CA GLN A 224 0.95 -13.53 -5.38
C GLN A 224 -0.41 -13.78 -4.73
N ASP A 225 -1.23 -14.57 -5.39
CA ASP A 225 -2.48 -15.07 -4.85
C ASP A 225 -2.25 -16.03 -3.69
N PHE A 226 -3.17 -16.01 -2.74
CA PHE A 226 -3.17 -16.91 -1.60
C PHE A 226 -4.50 -17.65 -1.45
N PRO A 227 -4.69 -18.78 -2.15
CA PRO A 227 -5.96 -19.52 -2.14
C PRO A 227 -6.22 -20.22 -0.80
N GLY A 228 -5.22 -20.37 0.07
CA GLY A 228 -5.34 -21.03 1.36
C GLY A 228 -6.16 -20.26 2.40
N GLN A 229 -6.37 -18.97 2.21
CA GLN A 229 -7.19 -18.11 3.08
C GLN A 229 -8.49 -17.71 2.38
N GLY A 230 -9.30 -18.69 2.03
CA GLY A 230 -10.52 -18.45 1.27
C GLY A 230 -10.25 -18.14 -0.20
N THR A 231 -10.52 -16.92 -0.64
CA THR A 231 -10.26 -16.44 -2.00
C THR A 231 -9.40 -15.18 -1.98
N ALA A 232 -8.35 -15.14 -1.19
CA ALA A 232 -7.42 -14.02 -1.16
C ALA A 232 -6.56 -13.97 -2.44
N LEU A 233 -7.20 -13.67 -3.57
CA LEU A 233 -6.61 -13.58 -4.91
C LEU A 233 -6.20 -12.15 -5.18
N VAL A 234 -5.16 -11.69 -4.52
CA VAL A 234 -4.76 -10.29 -4.44
C VAL A 234 -3.50 -9.97 -5.25
N GLY A 235 -2.92 -10.98 -5.90
CA GLY A 235 -1.61 -10.88 -6.54
C GLY A 235 -1.62 -10.46 -7.99
N MET A 236 -0.48 -9.90 -8.42
CA MET A 236 -0.09 -9.81 -9.83
C MET A 236 0.43 -11.16 -10.34
N LEU A 237 0.88 -12.01 -9.42
CA LEU A 237 1.24 -13.41 -9.68
C LEU A 237 0.10 -14.32 -9.24
N ASP A 238 0.03 -15.48 -9.86
CA ASP A 238 -0.89 -16.55 -9.48
C ASP A 238 -0.44 -17.30 -8.21
N SER A 239 -1.17 -18.31 -7.80
CA SER A 239 -0.86 -19.12 -6.61
C SER A 239 0.42 -19.96 -6.74
N HIS A 240 0.97 -20.06 -7.93
CA HIS A 240 2.20 -20.81 -8.26
C HIS A 240 3.40 -19.89 -8.50
N LEU A 241 3.25 -18.58 -8.21
CA LEU A 241 4.26 -17.53 -8.42
C LEU A 241 4.56 -17.23 -9.89
N GLU A 242 3.67 -17.63 -10.80
CA GLU A 242 3.78 -17.28 -12.20
C GLU A 242 3.05 -15.95 -12.48
N PRO A 243 3.55 -15.11 -13.39
CA PRO A 243 2.85 -13.89 -13.79
C PRO A 243 1.46 -14.23 -14.36
N LYS A 244 0.42 -13.57 -13.88
CA LYS A 244 -0.91 -13.70 -14.47
C LYS A 244 -0.89 -13.25 -15.95
N PRO A 245 -1.54 -13.99 -16.87
CA PRO A 245 -1.47 -13.72 -18.31
C PRO A 245 -2.37 -12.55 -18.75
N PHE A 246 -2.38 -11.47 -17.98
CA PHE A 246 -3.23 -10.29 -18.19
C PHE A 246 -2.40 -9.02 -18.27
N ASP A 247 -2.93 -8.01 -18.95
CA ASP A 247 -2.24 -6.75 -19.15
C ASP A 247 -1.97 -6.00 -17.83
N PHE A 248 -2.88 -6.07 -16.86
CA PHE A 248 -2.70 -5.43 -15.54
C PHE A 248 -1.50 -5.97 -14.76
N ALA A 249 -1.12 -7.24 -14.98
CA ALA A 249 -0.06 -7.92 -14.24
C ALA A 249 1.34 -7.72 -14.83
N LYS A 250 1.46 -6.99 -15.94
CA LYS A 250 2.76 -6.71 -16.56
C LYS A 250 3.69 -5.96 -15.61
N PRO A 251 4.94 -6.42 -15.43
CA PRO A 251 5.88 -5.81 -14.49
C PRO A 251 6.12 -4.31 -14.70
N GLU A 252 6.13 -3.83 -15.94
CA GLU A 252 6.32 -2.43 -16.27
C GLU A 252 5.19 -1.54 -15.75
N LYS A 253 3.95 -2.04 -15.69
CA LYS A 253 2.81 -1.31 -15.15
C LYS A 253 2.92 -1.12 -13.64
N PHE A 254 3.36 -2.15 -12.91
CA PHE A 254 3.58 -2.05 -11.46
C PHE A 254 4.80 -1.19 -11.15
N ARG A 255 5.89 -1.31 -11.92
CA ARG A 255 7.09 -0.47 -11.78
C ARG A 255 6.83 1.00 -12.06
N ALA A 256 5.76 1.37 -12.74
CA ALA A 256 5.44 2.76 -13.02
C ALA A 256 5.24 3.59 -11.74
N PHE A 257 4.73 2.97 -10.68
CA PHE A 257 4.49 3.63 -9.39
C PHE A 257 5.28 3.02 -8.21
N PHE A 258 6.02 1.93 -8.43
CA PHE A 258 6.84 1.26 -7.40
C PHE A 258 8.32 1.37 -7.75
N LYS A 259 8.89 2.54 -7.53
CA LYS A 259 10.27 2.86 -7.87
C LYS A 259 10.86 3.91 -6.92
N GLU A 260 12.17 4.05 -6.94
CA GLU A 260 12.95 4.90 -6.03
C GLU A 260 12.64 6.39 -6.18
N GLN A 261 12.36 6.85 -7.39
CA GLN A 261 12.00 8.24 -7.70
C GLN A 261 10.63 8.27 -8.35
N LEU A 262 9.69 9.00 -7.75
CA LEU A 262 8.30 9.02 -8.20
C LEU A 262 7.74 10.43 -8.17
N VAL A 263 7.11 10.83 -9.29
CA VAL A 263 6.27 12.04 -9.34
C VAL A 263 4.89 11.68 -8.79
N LEU A 264 4.45 12.44 -7.81
CA LEU A 264 3.18 12.26 -7.11
C LEU A 264 2.25 13.42 -7.47
N VAL A 265 1.12 13.10 -8.09
CA VAL A 265 0.12 14.08 -8.52
C VAL A 265 -1.07 14.05 -7.56
N GLY A 266 -1.12 15.01 -6.66
CA GLY A 266 -2.15 15.12 -5.62
C GLY A 266 -3.44 15.74 -6.15
N LEU A 267 -4.24 14.99 -6.90
CA LEU A 267 -5.54 15.41 -7.41
C LEU A 267 -6.54 15.65 -6.27
N GLU A 268 -7.34 16.70 -6.37
CA GLU A 268 -8.40 16.98 -5.39
C GLU A 268 -9.59 16.04 -5.51
N LYS A 269 -9.83 15.51 -6.69
CA LYS A 269 -10.85 14.50 -6.99
C LYS A 269 -10.45 13.71 -8.24
N TYR A 270 -11.11 12.58 -8.49
CA TYR A 270 -10.83 11.73 -9.67
C TYR A 270 -11.79 11.99 -10.82
N THR A 271 -12.93 12.65 -10.58
CA THR A 271 -13.94 12.91 -11.58
C THR A 271 -14.13 14.41 -11.72
N TYR A 272 -14.05 14.92 -12.94
CA TYR A 272 -14.22 16.32 -13.30
C TYR A 272 -15.27 16.46 -14.38
N GLU A 273 -15.99 17.57 -14.36
CA GLU A 273 -16.92 17.96 -15.41
C GLU A 273 -16.26 18.92 -16.40
N GLU A 274 -16.82 19.05 -17.60
CA GLU A 274 -16.40 20.05 -18.57
C GLU A 274 -16.54 21.47 -17.99
N GLY A 275 -15.56 22.32 -18.24
CA GLY A 275 -15.50 23.67 -17.69
C GLY A 275 -14.89 23.77 -16.29
N GLU A 276 -14.63 22.66 -15.61
CA GLU A 276 -13.90 22.70 -14.34
C GLU A 276 -12.41 22.91 -14.55
N THR A 277 -11.74 23.33 -13.49
CA THR A 277 -10.29 23.38 -13.44
C THR A 277 -9.75 22.20 -12.64
N LEU A 278 -8.96 21.35 -13.27
CA LEU A 278 -8.16 20.33 -12.58
C LEU A 278 -7.04 21.03 -11.81
N CYS A 279 -7.05 20.88 -10.50
CA CYS A 279 -5.99 21.33 -9.62
C CYS A 279 -5.28 20.14 -9.00
N ALA A 280 -3.94 20.16 -8.99
CA ALA A 280 -3.16 19.11 -8.35
C ALA A 280 -1.87 19.68 -7.76
N ASP A 281 -1.55 19.32 -6.52
CA ASP A 281 -0.23 19.52 -5.97
C ASP A 281 0.71 18.45 -6.51
N VAL A 282 1.85 18.89 -7.04
CA VAL A 282 2.85 17.98 -7.60
C VAL A 282 4.05 17.93 -6.66
N GLN A 283 4.39 16.71 -6.27
CA GLN A 283 5.52 16.41 -5.40
C GLN A 283 6.44 15.40 -6.10
N ILE A 284 7.68 15.33 -5.67
CA ILE A 284 8.62 14.28 -6.03
C ILE A 284 9.06 13.58 -4.75
N ALA A 285 8.88 12.27 -4.71
CA ALA A 285 9.50 11.41 -3.72
C ALA A 285 10.80 10.87 -4.31
N ASN A 286 11.93 11.12 -3.64
CA ASN A 286 13.24 10.65 -4.07
C ASN A 286 13.91 9.84 -2.96
N TYR A 287 13.72 8.53 -3.01
CA TYR A 287 14.40 7.58 -2.11
C TYR A 287 15.54 6.85 -2.83
N GLY A 288 15.98 7.40 -3.97
CA GLY A 288 17.13 6.92 -4.74
C GLY A 288 18.48 7.32 -4.15
N LYS A 289 19.53 6.98 -4.85
CA LYS A 289 20.94 7.17 -4.40
C LYS A 289 21.50 8.55 -4.69
N THR A 290 20.87 9.32 -5.58
CA THR A 290 21.31 10.62 -6.07
C THR A 290 20.21 11.65 -5.95
N ASP A 291 20.59 12.92 -5.88
CA ASP A 291 19.65 14.02 -5.99
C ASP A 291 18.97 14.00 -7.38
N CYS A 292 17.75 14.49 -7.47
CA CYS A 292 16.97 14.59 -8.68
C CYS A 292 16.73 16.07 -9.00
N ASP A 293 17.35 16.57 -10.06
CA ASP A 293 17.21 17.93 -10.52
C ASP A 293 16.86 17.95 -12.00
N GLY A 294 15.96 18.84 -12.42
CA GLY A 294 15.57 18.95 -13.83
C GLY A 294 14.25 19.65 -14.04
N ASP A 295 13.70 19.45 -15.21
CA ASP A 295 12.37 19.93 -15.58
C ASP A 295 11.38 18.77 -15.57
N LEU A 296 10.14 19.05 -15.16
CA LEU A 296 9.06 18.10 -15.14
C LEU A 296 8.07 18.44 -16.25
N GLU A 297 7.94 17.55 -17.22
CA GLU A 297 6.96 17.67 -18.29
C GLU A 297 5.67 16.94 -17.95
N TRP A 298 4.54 17.48 -18.37
CA TRP A 298 3.23 16.84 -18.22
C TRP A 298 2.41 16.94 -19.49
N THR A 299 1.55 15.96 -19.71
CA THR A 299 0.61 15.93 -20.84
C THR A 299 -0.73 15.38 -20.38
N LEU A 300 -1.80 16.12 -20.68
CA LEU A 300 -3.17 15.64 -20.57
C LEU A 300 -3.55 14.92 -21.86
N TRP A 301 -4.02 13.69 -21.73
CA TRP A 301 -4.42 12.86 -22.86
C TRP A 301 -5.92 12.60 -22.86
N ALA A 302 -6.57 12.72 -24.00
CA ALA A 302 -7.90 12.17 -24.23
C ALA A 302 -7.80 10.74 -24.81
N TYR A 303 -8.65 9.87 -24.31
CA TYR A 303 -8.81 8.51 -24.83
C TYR A 303 -10.17 8.46 -25.54
N MET A 304 -10.15 8.48 -26.87
CA MET A 304 -11.35 8.55 -27.70
C MET A 304 -11.66 7.16 -28.27
N PRO A 305 -12.87 6.63 -28.05
CA PRO A 305 -13.26 5.38 -28.68
C PRO A 305 -13.18 5.47 -30.21
N ASN A 306 -12.66 4.46 -30.83
CA ASN A 306 -12.72 4.27 -32.27
C ASN A 306 -13.60 3.03 -32.54
N GLU A 307 -14.88 3.28 -32.80
CA GLU A 307 -15.88 2.22 -33.00
C GLU A 307 -15.58 1.34 -34.22
N GLU A 308 -14.96 1.91 -35.27
CA GLU A 308 -14.65 1.17 -36.52
C GLU A 308 -13.53 0.12 -36.31
N LEU A 309 -12.62 0.35 -35.36
CA LEU A 309 -11.45 -0.50 -35.13
C LEU A 309 -11.49 -1.24 -33.78
N ASP A 310 -12.60 -1.14 -33.03
CA ASP A 310 -12.70 -1.66 -31.64
C ASP A 310 -11.45 -1.29 -30.82
N SER A 311 -11.01 -0.05 -30.94
CA SER A 311 -9.75 0.45 -30.38
C SER A 311 -9.96 1.81 -29.72
N VAL A 312 -8.97 2.26 -28.95
CA VAL A 312 -8.96 3.57 -28.30
C VAL A 312 -7.81 4.41 -28.87
N ARG A 313 -8.15 5.56 -29.44
CA ARG A 313 -7.17 6.54 -29.90
C ARG A 313 -6.77 7.43 -28.74
N LYS A 314 -5.47 7.58 -28.49
CA LYS A 314 -4.87 8.49 -27.52
C LYS A 314 -4.46 9.78 -28.23
N VAL A 315 -4.99 10.92 -27.74
CA VAL A 315 -4.72 12.24 -28.30
C VAL A 315 -4.24 13.18 -27.20
N ALA A 316 -3.10 13.86 -27.41
CA ALA A 316 -2.62 14.89 -26.50
C ALA A 316 -3.53 16.11 -26.59
N VAL A 317 -4.12 16.54 -25.48
CA VAL A 317 -5.03 17.69 -25.40
C VAL A 317 -4.30 18.93 -24.96
N LYS A 318 -3.53 18.81 -23.86
CA LYS A 318 -2.74 19.91 -23.30
C LYS A 318 -1.41 19.36 -22.79
N SER A 319 -0.38 20.19 -22.81
CA SER A 319 0.92 19.87 -22.23
C SER A 319 1.56 21.10 -21.62
N GLY A 320 2.55 20.90 -20.78
CA GLY A 320 3.32 21.95 -20.17
C GLY A 320 4.50 21.40 -19.39
N HIS A 321 5.21 22.28 -18.70
CA HIS A 321 6.37 21.91 -17.90
C HIS A 321 6.45 22.72 -16.60
N MET A 322 7.20 22.20 -15.63
CA MET A 322 7.63 22.88 -14.42
C MET A 322 9.15 22.86 -14.42
N SER A 323 9.76 24.05 -14.47
CA SER A 323 11.22 24.18 -14.60
C SER A 323 11.91 24.21 -13.23
N ALA A 324 13.19 23.83 -13.25
CA ALA A 324 14.08 23.87 -12.07
C ALA A 324 13.56 23.18 -10.83
N VAL A 325 12.94 22.03 -11.04
CA VAL A 325 12.48 21.17 -9.94
C VAL A 325 13.68 20.47 -9.32
N SER A 326 13.78 20.52 -7.98
CA SER A 326 14.86 19.87 -7.23
C SER A 326 14.29 19.03 -6.11
N CYS A 327 14.80 17.79 -5.99
CA CYS A 327 14.45 16.87 -4.93
C CYS A 327 15.69 16.13 -4.43
N PRO A 328 16.27 16.54 -3.30
CA PRO A 328 17.39 15.84 -2.69
C PRO A 328 17.06 14.39 -2.37
N LYS A 329 18.06 13.53 -2.42
CA LYS A 329 17.92 12.12 -2.04
C LYS A 329 17.39 11.96 -0.60
N GLY A 330 16.53 10.96 -0.39
CA GLY A 330 15.91 10.68 0.90
C GLY A 330 14.83 11.67 1.31
N THR A 331 14.27 12.46 0.37
CA THR A 331 13.28 13.49 0.68
C THR A 331 12.01 13.40 -0.19
N LEU A 332 10.97 14.05 0.32
CA LEU A 332 9.75 14.38 -0.40
C LEU A 332 9.75 15.89 -0.62
N SER A 333 9.79 16.34 -1.87
CA SER A 333 9.88 17.76 -2.24
C SER A 333 8.66 18.21 -3.03
N LYS A 334 8.20 19.44 -2.81
CA LYS A 334 7.16 20.06 -3.63
C LYS A 334 7.76 20.52 -4.95
N ALA A 335 7.19 20.06 -6.09
CA ALA A 335 7.56 20.51 -7.43
C ALA A 335 6.75 21.74 -7.87
N GLY A 336 5.47 21.80 -7.51
CA GLY A 336 4.60 22.90 -7.90
C GLY A 336 3.13 22.58 -7.76
N THR A 337 2.29 23.39 -8.39
CA THR A 337 0.84 23.15 -8.50
C THR A 337 0.45 23.16 -9.96
N LEU A 338 -0.22 22.12 -10.40
CA LEU A 338 -0.78 22.00 -11.74
C LEU A 338 -2.20 22.56 -11.74
N LYS A 339 -2.50 23.41 -12.73
CA LYS A 339 -3.86 23.91 -13.00
C LYS A 339 -4.15 23.76 -14.48
N ILE A 340 -5.20 23.02 -14.80
CA ILE A 340 -5.62 22.76 -16.18
C ILE A 340 -7.12 23.02 -16.29
N GLU A 341 -7.49 24.01 -17.08
CA GLU A 341 -8.88 24.22 -17.44
C GLU A 341 -9.33 23.11 -18.40
N LEU A 342 -10.43 22.44 -18.06
CA LEU A 342 -11.00 21.33 -18.84
C LEU A 342 -12.09 21.84 -19.79
N ASN A 343 -11.73 22.81 -20.64
CA ASN A 343 -12.60 23.32 -21.70
C ASN A 343 -12.32 22.55 -22.99
N ASN A 344 -13.39 22.34 -23.79
CA ASN A 344 -13.27 21.80 -25.15
C ASN A 344 -12.47 22.68 -26.08
#